data_a2b313645e00af546557154fdf5820db
#
_entry.id   a2b313645e00af546557154fdf5820db
#
_cell.length_a   1.000
_cell.length_b   1.000
_cell.length_c   1.000
_cell.angle_alpha   90.00
_cell.angle_beta   90.00
_cell.angle_gamma   90.00
#
_symmetry.space_group_name_H-M   'P 1'
#
loop_
_entity.id
_entity.type
_entity.pdbx_description
1 polymer ?
#
loop_
_entity_poly.entity_id
_entity_poly.type
_entity_poly.pdbx_seq_one_letter_code
_entity_poly.pdbx_strand_id
1 'polypeptide(L)'
;MHPSRLLPVLLCACSLLAGPETSLKLVWSDEFNEKEIDKKKWNFGDGVRIVDGQLSLEIIPGSKPMFWRGSSVNTRGKFSSKYGYIEASIMFVQTGGHGCGFGIGNEDNRHPAAGMGFSNGGGDSVGLGLWVVNEERGRTLSPKENPIPRDASYSKKFHRFGFQWSAADYRWYVDGRLANTIRISPHVPATAKPMYISLDHNRLPEAGLLKNFKDPNMGPEPMRVDWVKVYQ
;
A
#
# COMPACT_ATOMS: atom_id res chain seq x y z
N MET A 1 2.87 -8.92 -66.48
CA MET A 1 3.76 -8.91 -65.30
C MET A 1 3.25 -7.88 -64.31
N HIS A 2 2.61 -8.32 -63.24
CA HIS A 2 2.12 -7.41 -62.18
C HIS A 2 3.12 -7.47 -60.99
N PRO A 3 3.55 -6.35 -60.45
CA PRO A 3 4.41 -6.34 -59.30
C PRO A 3 3.56 -6.58 -58.01
N SER A 4 3.91 -7.65 -57.29
CA SER A 4 3.38 -7.97 -55.98
C SER A 4 3.82 -6.89 -54.97
N ARG A 5 2.89 -6.16 -54.40
CA ARG A 5 3.12 -5.25 -53.28
C ARG A 5 3.14 -6.06 -51.99
N LEU A 6 4.32 -6.20 -51.40
CA LEU A 6 4.51 -6.68 -50.04
C LEU A 6 4.02 -5.57 -49.08
N LEU A 7 2.94 -5.83 -48.30
CA LEU A 7 2.53 -5.01 -47.17
C LEU A 7 3.52 -5.26 -46.03
N PRO A 8 4.00 -4.22 -45.36
CA PRO A 8 4.78 -4.41 -44.16
C PRO A 8 3.83 -4.87 -43.00
N VAL A 9 4.16 -6.01 -42.44
CA VAL A 9 3.56 -6.48 -41.18
C VAL A 9 4.06 -5.55 -40.09
N LEU A 10 3.18 -4.69 -39.61
CA LEU A 10 3.42 -3.86 -38.43
C LEU A 10 3.40 -4.78 -37.21
N LEU A 11 4.58 -5.22 -36.75
CA LEU A 11 4.71 -5.85 -35.44
C LEU A 11 4.33 -4.79 -34.38
N CYS A 12 3.10 -4.86 -33.89
CA CYS A 12 2.68 -4.17 -32.69
C CYS A 12 3.48 -4.78 -31.52
N ALA A 13 4.55 -4.13 -31.12
CA ALA A 13 5.25 -4.46 -29.88
C ALA A 13 4.28 -4.18 -28.73
N CYS A 14 3.49 -5.19 -28.34
CA CYS A 14 2.84 -5.21 -27.03
C CYS A 14 3.96 -5.12 -26.00
N SER A 15 4.20 -3.94 -25.47
CA SER A 15 4.92 -3.77 -24.22
C SER A 15 4.14 -4.56 -23.18
N LEU A 16 4.56 -5.78 -22.91
CA LEU A 16 4.12 -6.57 -21.76
C LEU A 16 4.49 -5.73 -20.54
N LEU A 17 3.49 -5.05 -19.98
CA LEU A 17 3.62 -4.40 -18.69
C LEU A 17 4.02 -5.51 -17.71
N ALA A 18 5.29 -5.49 -17.27
CA ALA A 18 5.86 -6.55 -16.45
C ALA A 18 5.05 -6.64 -15.16
N GLY A 19 4.31 -7.72 -14.99
CA GLY A 19 3.71 -8.11 -13.73
C GLY A 19 4.77 -8.51 -12.70
N PRO A 20 4.39 -8.82 -11.46
CA PRO A 20 5.31 -9.41 -10.49
C PRO A 20 5.87 -10.74 -11.02
N GLU A 21 7.06 -11.13 -10.56
CA GLU A 21 7.71 -12.37 -11.00
C GLU A 21 6.79 -13.58 -10.79
N THR A 22 6.52 -14.32 -11.88
CA THR A 22 5.59 -15.47 -11.86
C THR A 22 6.17 -16.70 -11.16
N SER A 23 7.47 -16.69 -10.81
CA SER A 23 8.16 -17.77 -10.09
C SER A 23 7.89 -17.76 -8.58
N LEU A 24 7.37 -16.67 -8.02
CA LEU A 24 7.12 -16.55 -6.59
C LEU A 24 5.94 -17.43 -6.14
N LYS A 25 6.11 -18.08 -4.97
CA LYS A 25 5.09 -18.93 -4.37
C LYS A 25 4.38 -18.21 -3.23
N LEU A 26 3.08 -18.45 -3.08
CA LEU A 26 2.31 -17.96 -1.93
C LEU A 26 2.85 -18.58 -0.65
N VAL A 27 3.30 -17.74 0.28
CA VAL A 27 3.86 -18.18 1.58
C VAL A 27 3.02 -17.74 2.77
N TRP A 28 2.19 -16.73 2.61
CA TRP A 28 1.30 -16.24 3.66
C TRP A 28 0.09 -15.52 3.04
N SER A 29 -1.09 -15.67 3.65
CA SER A 29 -2.29 -14.94 3.24
C SER A 29 -3.28 -14.77 4.38
N ASP A 30 -4.16 -13.80 4.23
CA ASP A 30 -5.41 -13.68 4.96
C ASP A 30 -6.50 -13.17 4.03
N GLU A 31 -7.58 -13.93 3.94
CA GLU A 31 -8.77 -13.62 3.12
C GLU A 31 -9.89 -13.01 3.96
N PHE A 32 -9.67 -12.79 5.27
CA PHE A 32 -10.60 -12.20 6.23
C PHE A 32 -12.01 -12.86 6.27
N ASN A 33 -12.12 -14.13 5.86
CA ASN A 33 -13.38 -14.86 5.79
C ASN A 33 -13.93 -15.31 7.15
N GLU A 34 -13.12 -15.21 8.21
CA GLU A 34 -13.52 -15.58 9.56
C GLU A 34 -14.38 -14.47 10.19
N LYS A 35 -15.10 -14.81 11.26
CA LYS A 35 -15.94 -13.83 11.99
C LYS A 35 -15.13 -12.81 12.77
N GLU A 36 -13.92 -13.17 13.15
CA GLU A 36 -13.01 -12.34 13.95
C GLU A 36 -11.63 -12.29 13.31
N ILE A 37 -10.86 -11.26 13.63
CA ILE A 37 -9.49 -11.11 13.19
C ILE A 37 -8.62 -12.18 13.85
N ASP A 38 -7.85 -12.92 13.05
CA ASP A 38 -6.93 -13.94 13.56
C ASP A 38 -5.79 -13.30 14.36
N LYS A 39 -5.88 -13.41 15.68
CA LYS A 39 -4.86 -12.91 16.63
C LYS A 39 -3.49 -13.62 16.50
N LYS A 40 -3.41 -14.75 15.80
CA LYS A 40 -2.13 -15.39 15.50
C LYS A 40 -1.43 -14.73 14.33
N LYS A 41 -2.18 -14.11 13.42
CA LYS A 41 -1.64 -13.39 12.26
C LYS A 41 -1.45 -11.90 12.51
N TRP A 42 -2.34 -11.26 13.28
CA TRP A 42 -2.43 -9.83 13.40
C TRP A 42 -2.38 -9.29 14.83
N ASN A 43 -1.68 -8.17 15.00
CA ASN A 43 -1.90 -7.25 16.11
C ASN A 43 -2.84 -6.15 15.63
N PHE A 44 -3.81 -5.75 16.43
CA PHE A 44 -4.77 -4.71 16.09
C PHE A 44 -5.27 -4.00 17.35
N GLY A 45 -5.74 -2.77 17.16
CA GLY A 45 -6.36 -1.95 18.20
C GLY A 45 -7.86 -1.76 17.97
N ASP A 46 -8.40 -0.76 18.66
CA ASP A 46 -9.78 -0.34 18.49
C ASP A 46 -10.03 0.13 17.04
N GLY A 47 -11.29 0.04 16.58
CA GLY A 47 -11.68 0.47 15.23
C GLY A 47 -11.31 -0.51 14.11
N VAL A 48 -10.78 -1.69 14.45
CA VAL A 48 -10.48 -2.76 13.49
C VAL A 48 -11.41 -3.93 13.72
N ARG A 49 -12.12 -4.39 12.68
CA ARG A 49 -13.07 -5.50 12.76
C ARG A 49 -13.26 -6.19 11.41
N ILE A 50 -13.86 -7.38 11.42
CA ILE A 50 -14.34 -8.04 10.21
C ILE A 50 -15.79 -7.62 9.98
N VAL A 51 -16.10 -7.18 8.76
CA VAL A 51 -17.45 -6.80 8.31
C VAL A 51 -17.68 -7.41 6.93
N ASP A 52 -18.68 -8.26 6.80
CA ASP A 52 -19.05 -8.91 5.53
C ASP A 52 -17.87 -9.63 4.84
N GLY A 53 -17.03 -10.33 5.61
CA GLY A 53 -15.86 -11.04 5.09
C GLY A 53 -14.71 -10.13 4.64
N GLN A 54 -14.65 -8.92 5.14
CA GLN A 54 -13.60 -7.93 4.85
C GLN A 54 -13.03 -7.34 6.13
N LEU A 55 -11.76 -7.03 6.14
CA LEU A 55 -11.16 -6.24 7.20
C LEU A 55 -11.59 -4.77 7.04
N SER A 56 -12.17 -4.21 8.09
CA SER A 56 -12.59 -2.81 8.18
C SER A 56 -11.72 -2.06 9.18
N LEU A 57 -11.08 -1.00 8.72
CA LEU A 57 -10.34 -0.07 9.57
C LEU A 57 -11.07 1.27 9.60
N GLU A 58 -11.46 1.71 10.79
CA GLU A 58 -12.25 2.92 10.99
C GLU A 58 -11.53 3.92 11.88
N ILE A 59 -11.72 5.20 11.62
CA ILE A 59 -11.42 6.21 12.63
C ILE A 59 -12.55 6.19 13.65
N ILE A 60 -12.20 6.28 14.93
CA ILE A 60 -13.16 6.21 16.02
C ILE A 60 -13.17 7.51 16.84
N PRO A 61 -14.32 7.90 17.44
CA PRO A 61 -14.37 9.05 18.31
C PRO A 61 -13.35 8.94 19.45
N GLY A 62 -12.62 10.01 19.70
CA GLY A 62 -11.73 10.12 20.84
C GLY A 62 -12.44 10.64 22.09
N SER A 63 -11.67 10.86 23.15
CA SER A 63 -12.19 11.33 24.45
C SER A 63 -12.64 12.79 24.48
N LYS A 64 -12.32 13.57 23.45
CA LYS A 64 -12.69 15.00 23.35
C LYS A 64 -13.52 15.22 22.09
N PRO A 65 -14.46 16.22 22.08
CA PRO A 65 -15.18 16.59 20.87
C PRO A 65 -14.22 16.88 19.71
N MET A 66 -14.56 16.40 18.50
CA MET A 66 -13.74 16.52 17.28
C MET A 66 -12.37 15.85 17.33
N PHE A 67 -12.07 15.09 18.38
CA PHE A 67 -10.87 14.28 18.43
C PHE A 67 -11.18 12.86 17.95
N TRP A 68 -10.50 12.43 16.90
CA TRP A 68 -10.63 11.10 16.32
C TRP A 68 -9.35 10.30 16.51
N ARG A 69 -9.48 9.02 16.81
CA ARG A 69 -8.36 8.09 16.89
C ARG A 69 -8.32 7.23 15.63
N GLY A 70 -7.14 7.03 15.10
CA GLY A 70 -6.91 6.10 14.00
C GLY A 70 -6.99 4.65 14.46
N SER A 71 -7.10 3.76 13.49
CA SER A 71 -7.01 2.31 13.66
C SER A 71 -5.85 1.76 12.87
N SER A 72 -5.27 0.66 13.33
CA SER A 72 -4.19 -0.02 12.63
C SER A 72 -4.17 -1.51 12.92
N VAL A 73 -3.65 -2.27 11.97
CA VAL A 73 -3.39 -3.70 12.09
C VAL A 73 -2.03 -4.02 11.50
N ASN A 74 -1.27 -4.92 12.13
CA ASN A 74 0.05 -5.28 11.65
C ASN A 74 0.45 -6.71 12.04
N THR A 75 1.43 -7.26 11.34
CA THR A 75 1.95 -8.60 11.59
C THR A 75 3.25 -8.62 12.42
N ARG A 76 3.60 -7.52 13.08
CA ARG A 76 4.83 -7.39 13.88
C ARG A 76 4.93 -8.52 14.91
N GLY A 77 6.09 -9.20 14.95
CA GLY A 77 6.32 -10.35 15.85
C GLY A 77 5.52 -11.60 15.51
N LYS A 78 4.75 -11.64 14.39
CA LYS A 78 3.94 -12.78 13.97
C LYS A 78 4.30 -13.28 12.58
N PHE A 79 4.47 -12.39 11.65
CA PHE A 79 4.93 -12.68 10.28
C PHE A 79 5.79 -11.55 9.76
N SER A 80 6.92 -11.89 9.16
CA SER A 80 7.79 -10.96 8.44
C SER A 80 8.53 -11.68 7.33
N SER A 81 8.91 -10.94 6.28
CA SER A 81 9.63 -11.45 5.12
C SER A 81 10.79 -10.54 4.76
N LYS A 82 11.95 -11.11 4.40
CA LYS A 82 13.12 -10.31 4.04
C LYS A 82 13.01 -9.72 2.63
N TYR A 83 12.52 -10.50 1.68
CA TYR A 83 12.25 -10.11 0.30
C TYR A 83 10.97 -10.79 -0.16
N GLY A 84 10.42 -10.34 -1.29
CA GLY A 84 9.26 -10.94 -1.88
C GLY A 84 8.33 -9.93 -2.54
N TYR A 85 7.13 -10.37 -2.82
CA TYR A 85 6.03 -9.58 -3.33
C TYR A 85 4.85 -9.67 -2.36
N ILE A 86 4.27 -8.55 -2.02
CA ILE A 86 3.04 -8.47 -1.23
C ILE A 86 1.98 -7.74 -2.03
N GLU A 87 0.76 -8.21 -1.95
CA GLU A 87 -0.40 -7.59 -2.59
C GLU A 87 -1.59 -7.62 -1.64
N ALA A 88 -2.39 -6.57 -1.67
CA ALA A 88 -3.66 -6.48 -0.97
C ALA A 88 -4.75 -5.92 -1.89
N SER A 89 -5.96 -6.45 -1.73
CA SER A 89 -7.17 -5.93 -2.37
C SER A 89 -7.79 -4.90 -1.44
N ILE A 90 -7.72 -3.62 -1.81
CA ILE A 90 -8.07 -2.49 -0.94
C ILE A 90 -9.07 -1.58 -1.63
N MET A 91 -10.08 -1.14 -0.87
CA MET A 91 -10.93 -0.01 -1.20
C MET A 91 -10.62 1.11 -0.19
N PHE A 92 -10.02 2.20 -0.67
CA PHE A 92 -9.68 3.35 0.14
C PHE A 92 -10.92 4.20 0.47
N VAL A 93 -10.73 5.25 1.27
CA VAL A 93 -11.80 6.17 1.63
C VAL A 93 -11.98 7.26 0.58
N GLN A 94 -13.23 7.74 0.40
CA GLN A 94 -13.54 8.81 -0.54
C GLN A 94 -13.34 10.19 0.07
N THR A 95 -13.69 10.35 1.34
CA THR A 95 -13.69 11.66 2.00
C THR A 95 -12.26 12.12 2.29
N GLY A 96 -11.95 13.36 1.96
CA GLY A 96 -10.67 13.98 2.32
C GLY A 96 -10.50 14.12 3.84
N GLY A 97 -9.27 14.27 4.30
CA GLY A 97 -8.97 14.35 5.74
C GLY A 97 -8.64 13.01 6.39
N HIS A 98 -8.83 11.91 5.68
CA HIS A 98 -8.38 10.59 6.06
C HIS A 98 -6.96 10.33 5.58
N GLY A 99 -6.20 9.53 6.32
CA GLY A 99 -4.90 9.02 5.91
C GLY A 99 -4.92 7.51 5.99
N CYS A 100 -5.07 6.83 4.85
CA CYS A 100 -5.02 5.38 4.78
C CYS A 100 -3.65 4.94 4.29
N GLY A 101 -3.10 3.88 4.90
CA GLY A 101 -1.81 3.30 4.55
C GLY A 101 -1.87 1.79 4.37
N PHE A 102 -1.09 1.29 3.41
CA PHE A 102 -0.75 -0.11 3.25
C PHE A 102 0.73 -0.22 2.95
N GLY A 103 1.48 -0.91 3.80
CA GLY A 103 2.92 -0.97 3.64
C GLY A 103 3.59 -2.07 4.45
N ILE A 104 4.92 -2.03 4.40
CA ILE A 104 5.79 -2.86 5.21
C ILE A 104 6.78 -2.00 5.99
N GLY A 105 7.19 -2.49 7.15
CA GLY A 105 8.19 -1.88 7.99
C GLY A 105 9.08 -2.91 8.67
N ASN A 106 10.28 -2.54 9.06
CA ASN A 106 11.11 -3.38 9.92
C ASN A 106 10.79 -3.14 11.41
N GLU A 107 11.05 -4.13 12.25
CA GLU A 107 10.68 -4.08 13.67
C GLU A 107 11.39 -2.96 14.44
N ASP A 108 12.57 -2.57 14.02
CA ASP A 108 13.38 -1.59 14.74
C ASP A 108 13.09 -0.16 14.29
N ASN A 109 12.39 0.04 13.17
CA ASN A 109 12.27 1.33 12.47
C ASN A 109 13.63 2.04 12.28
N ARG A 110 14.69 1.24 12.17
CA ARG A 110 16.07 1.68 12.11
C ARG A 110 16.74 1.26 10.82
N HIS A 111 17.85 1.90 10.56
CA HIS A 111 18.75 1.69 9.46
C HIS A 111 19.06 0.22 9.09
N PRO A 112 19.21 -0.13 7.77
CA PRO A 112 18.88 0.66 6.58
C PRO A 112 17.44 0.38 6.13
N ALA A 113 16.81 1.31 5.47
CA ALA A 113 15.46 1.27 4.89
C ALA A 113 14.37 0.68 5.78
N ALA A 114 13.51 1.50 6.30
CA ALA A 114 12.55 1.11 7.34
C ALA A 114 11.15 0.73 6.81
N GLY A 115 10.79 1.04 5.58
CA GLY A 115 9.48 0.68 5.05
C GLY A 115 9.17 1.22 3.66
N MET A 116 8.20 0.62 3.02
CA MET A 116 7.61 1.07 1.76
C MET A 116 6.11 0.82 1.75
N GLY A 117 5.39 1.50 0.89
CA GLY A 117 3.95 1.26 0.78
C GLY A 117 3.20 2.25 -0.09
N PHE A 118 1.89 2.20 0.06
CA PHE A 118 0.91 3.10 -0.54
C PHE A 118 0.28 3.97 0.54
N SER A 119 -0.16 5.15 0.15
CA SER A 119 -0.95 6.06 1.00
C SER A 119 -2.08 6.70 0.21
N ASN A 120 -3.21 6.93 0.86
CA ASN A 120 -4.34 7.65 0.32
C ASN A 120 -4.80 8.71 1.33
N GLY A 121 -4.98 9.94 0.88
CA GLY A 121 -5.46 11.06 1.69
C GLY A 121 -6.96 11.32 1.55
N GLY A 122 -7.70 10.33 1.03
CA GLY A 122 -9.09 10.44 0.59
C GLY A 122 -9.21 10.79 -0.89
N GLY A 123 -10.30 10.33 -1.51
CA GLY A 123 -10.61 10.61 -2.91
C GLY A 123 -9.88 9.72 -3.91
N ASP A 124 -9.46 10.30 -5.01
CA ASP A 124 -9.00 9.64 -6.23
C ASP A 124 -7.49 9.50 -6.37
N SER A 125 -6.71 9.90 -5.35
CA SER A 125 -5.25 9.88 -5.43
C SER A 125 -4.63 8.87 -4.46
N VAL A 126 -3.64 8.13 -4.96
CA VAL A 126 -2.83 7.21 -4.18
C VAL A 126 -1.37 7.59 -4.35
N GLY A 127 -0.67 7.78 -3.24
CA GLY A 127 0.76 8.06 -3.19
C GLY A 127 1.58 6.79 -3.01
N LEU A 128 2.82 6.85 -3.48
CA LEU A 128 3.85 5.84 -3.24
C LEU A 128 4.88 6.41 -2.27
N GLY A 129 5.37 5.58 -1.37
CA GLY A 129 6.42 5.98 -0.44
C GLY A 129 7.42 4.88 -0.18
N LEU A 130 8.70 5.26 -0.14
CA LEU A 130 9.78 4.49 0.44
C LEU A 130 10.33 5.29 1.61
N TRP A 131 10.13 4.79 2.82
CA TRP A 131 10.72 5.35 4.02
C TRP A 131 12.14 4.83 4.19
N VAL A 132 13.12 5.72 4.11
CA VAL A 132 14.53 5.39 4.30
C VAL A 132 15.03 6.07 5.57
N VAL A 133 15.57 5.29 6.48
CA VAL A 133 16.24 5.79 7.68
C VAL A 133 17.75 5.75 7.44
N ASN A 134 18.41 6.89 7.54
CA ASN A 134 19.85 6.99 7.61
C ASN A 134 20.30 7.26 9.05
N GLU A 135 21.60 7.32 9.30
CA GLU A 135 22.18 7.47 10.65
C GLU A 135 21.70 8.74 11.38
N GLU A 136 21.34 9.78 10.64
CA GLU A 136 20.97 11.07 11.22
C GLU A 136 19.45 11.29 11.25
N ARG A 137 18.74 10.98 10.17
CA ARG A 137 17.29 11.24 10.03
C ARG A 137 16.61 10.27 9.07
N GLY A 138 15.37 9.90 9.42
CA GLY A 138 14.48 9.27 8.46
C GLY A 138 14.04 10.26 7.37
N ARG A 139 13.93 9.78 6.15
CA ARG A 139 13.34 10.54 5.04
C ARG A 139 12.41 9.64 4.22
N THR A 140 11.38 10.24 3.69
CA THR A 140 10.50 9.56 2.72
C THR A 140 10.93 9.94 1.31
N LEU A 141 11.16 8.93 0.48
CA LEU A 141 11.33 9.08 -0.94
C LEU A 141 9.98 8.78 -1.60
N SER A 142 9.46 9.75 -2.32
CA SER A 142 8.26 9.56 -3.14
C SER A 142 8.69 9.70 -4.59
N PRO A 143 8.56 8.65 -5.41
CA PRO A 143 8.89 8.73 -6.81
C PRO A 143 7.98 9.76 -7.49
N LYS A 144 8.58 10.83 -8.02
CA LYS A 144 7.81 11.89 -8.70
C LYS A 144 7.63 11.64 -10.19
N GLU A 145 8.49 10.80 -10.77
CA GLU A 145 8.58 10.65 -12.22
C GLU A 145 7.41 9.88 -12.84
N ASN A 146 6.79 8.98 -12.08
CA ASN A 146 5.63 8.22 -12.52
C ASN A 146 4.59 8.17 -11.40
N PRO A 147 3.80 9.23 -11.19
CA PRO A 147 2.73 9.21 -10.21
C PRO A 147 1.67 8.17 -10.62
N ILE A 148 1.07 7.51 -9.64
CA ILE A 148 -0.11 6.67 -9.93
C ILE A 148 -1.19 7.57 -10.53
N PRO A 149 -1.81 7.19 -11.67
CA PRO A 149 -2.92 7.94 -12.22
C PRO A 149 -4.04 8.12 -11.21
N ARG A 150 -4.65 9.30 -11.18
CA ARG A 150 -5.82 9.54 -10.34
C ARG A 150 -6.99 8.71 -10.87
N ASP A 151 -7.68 8.03 -9.98
CA ASP A 151 -8.86 7.22 -10.30
C ASP A 151 -9.87 7.27 -9.15
N ALA A 152 -11.02 7.88 -9.39
CA ALA A 152 -12.10 7.97 -8.42
C ALA A 152 -12.66 6.59 -8.01
N SER A 153 -12.29 5.52 -8.71
CA SER A 153 -12.70 4.17 -8.34
C SER A 153 -11.91 3.58 -7.18
N TYR A 154 -10.75 4.13 -6.80
CA TYR A 154 -9.97 3.67 -5.64
C TYR A 154 -10.75 3.70 -4.32
N SER A 155 -11.76 4.55 -4.22
CA SER A 155 -12.65 4.65 -3.06
C SER A 155 -14.05 4.05 -3.28
N LYS A 156 -14.31 3.41 -4.44
CA LYS A 156 -15.63 2.88 -4.81
C LYS A 156 -15.64 1.39 -5.06
N LYS A 157 -14.49 0.81 -5.34
CA LYS A 157 -14.30 -0.62 -5.58
C LYS A 157 -12.92 -1.06 -5.11
N PHE A 158 -12.74 -2.36 -4.96
CA PHE A 158 -11.47 -2.94 -4.63
C PHE A 158 -10.49 -2.86 -5.80
N HIS A 159 -9.27 -2.45 -5.51
CA HIS A 159 -8.12 -2.48 -6.40
C HIS A 159 -6.99 -3.25 -5.75
N ARG A 160 -6.13 -3.87 -6.54
CA ARG A 160 -4.96 -4.58 -6.06
C ARG A 160 -3.78 -3.63 -5.98
N PHE A 161 -3.26 -3.43 -4.79
CA PHE A 161 -2.06 -2.65 -4.53
C PHE A 161 -0.96 -3.61 -4.09
N GLY A 162 0.12 -3.65 -4.83
CA GLY A 162 1.22 -4.57 -4.57
C GLY A 162 2.56 -3.88 -4.60
N PHE A 163 3.52 -4.42 -3.85
CA PHE A 163 4.90 -4.00 -3.93
C PHE A 163 5.85 -5.18 -3.76
N GLN A 164 6.91 -5.14 -4.54
CA GLN A 164 8.01 -6.09 -4.50
C GLN A 164 9.24 -5.38 -3.97
N TRP A 165 9.98 -6.06 -3.11
CA TRP A 165 11.27 -5.60 -2.66
C TRP A 165 12.30 -6.71 -2.78
N SER A 166 13.49 -6.34 -3.24
CA SER A 166 14.59 -7.23 -3.52
C SER A 166 15.93 -6.64 -3.08
N ALA A 167 17.01 -7.34 -3.33
CA ALA A 167 18.36 -6.79 -3.15
C ALA A 167 18.73 -5.76 -4.24
N ALA A 168 17.94 -5.64 -5.32
CA ALA A 168 18.23 -4.79 -6.47
C ALA A 168 17.32 -3.55 -6.55
N ASP A 169 16.06 -3.67 -6.15
CA ASP A 169 15.06 -2.62 -6.32
C ASP A 169 13.83 -2.78 -5.43
N TYR A 170 13.03 -1.70 -5.44
CA TYR A 170 11.68 -1.61 -4.90
C TYR A 170 10.73 -1.30 -6.05
N ARG A 171 9.64 -2.05 -6.19
CA ARG A 171 8.66 -1.92 -7.27
C ARG A 171 7.26 -1.83 -6.70
N TRP A 172 6.42 -0.96 -7.26
CA TRP A 172 5.00 -0.81 -6.92
C TRP A 172 4.13 -1.21 -8.10
N TYR A 173 3.03 -1.86 -7.80
CA TYR A 173 2.07 -2.35 -8.77
C TYR A 173 0.66 -1.91 -8.39
N VAL A 174 -0.15 -1.55 -9.38
CA VAL A 174 -1.59 -1.30 -9.24
C VAL A 174 -2.31 -2.19 -10.24
N ASP A 175 -3.24 -3.00 -9.77
CA ASP A 175 -3.98 -3.99 -10.55
C ASP A 175 -3.07 -4.91 -11.39
N GLY A 176 -1.94 -5.30 -10.80
CA GLY A 176 -0.93 -6.16 -11.43
C GLY A 176 -0.04 -5.47 -12.46
N ARG A 177 -0.17 -4.16 -12.67
CA ARG A 177 0.66 -3.38 -13.59
C ARG A 177 1.74 -2.64 -12.82
N LEU A 178 2.97 -2.69 -13.31
CA LEU A 178 4.08 -1.94 -12.74
C LEU A 178 3.78 -0.43 -12.79
N ALA A 179 3.70 0.20 -11.63
CA ALA A 179 3.45 1.64 -11.47
C ALA A 179 4.76 2.42 -11.30
N ASN A 180 5.71 1.87 -10.54
CA ASN A 180 6.99 2.55 -10.30
C ASN A 180 8.10 1.60 -9.87
N THR A 181 9.36 2.05 -10.00
CA THR A 181 10.56 1.35 -9.55
C THR A 181 11.56 2.34 -8.96
N ILE A 182 12.12 1.99 -7.80
CA ILE A 182 13.29 2.67 -7.23
C ILE A 182 14.42 1.65 -7.13
N ARG A 183 15.53 1.92 -7.79
CA ARG A 183 16.72 1.04 -7.74
C ARG A 183 17.51 1.26 -6.46
N ILE A 184 18.08 0.18 -5.96
CA ILE A 184 19.05 0.25 -4.86
C ILE A 184 20.27 1.07 -5.31
N SER A 185 20.77 1.91 -4.42
CA SER A 185 21.91 2.80 -4.65
C SER A 185 22.53 3.17 -3.30
N PRO A 186 23.69 3.85 -3.26
CA PRO A 186 24.27 4.35 -2.02
C PRO A 186 23.33 5.25 -1.19
N HIS A 187 22.36 5.89 -1.86
CA HIS A 187 21.36 6.75 -1.20
C HIS A 187 20.01 6.05 -0.95
N VAL A 188 19.83 4.85 -1.48
CA VAL A 188 18.63 4.02 -1.35
C VAL A 188 19.06 2.59 -1.03
N PRO A 189 19.36 2.29 0.24
CA PRO A 189 19.85 0.97 0.63
C PRO A 189 18.78 -0.10 0.48
N ALA A 190 19.21 -1.35 0.24
CA ALA A 190 18.32 -2.51 0.36
C ALA A 190 17.89 -2.70 1.82
N THR A 191 16.73 -3.32 2.02
CA THR A 191 16.33 -3.74 3.37
C THR A 191 17.27 -4.82 3.88
N ALA A 192 17.85 -4.63 5.06
CA ALA A 192 18.72 -5.62 5.67
C ALA A 192 17.95 -6.64 6.53
N LYS A 193 16.76 -6.30 6.97
CA LYS A 193 15.95 -7.06 7.94
C LYS A 193 14.62 -7.50 7.33
N PRO A 194 14.01 -8.56 7.89
CA PRO A 194 12.64 -8.92 7.55
C PRO A 194 11.67 -7.77 7.84
N MET A 195 10.65 -7.65 6.99
CA MET A 195 9.65 -6.61 7.03
C MET A 195 8.30 -7.20 7.42
N TYR A 196 7.61 -6.61 8.39
CA TYR A 196 6.23 -6.93 8.75
C TYR A 196 5.25 -6.10 7.90
N ILE A 197 4.00 -6.55 7.80
CA ILE A 197 2.90 -5.89 7.09
C ILE A 197 2.22 -4.90 8.03
N SER A 198 1.83 -3.74 7.52
CA SER A 198 1.01 -2.75 8.23
C SER A 198 -0.09 -2.20 7.34
N LEU A 199 -1.28 -2.08 7.92
CA LEU A 199 -2.42 -1.36 7.37
C LEU A 199 -2.88 -0.36 8.42
N ASP A 200 -3.15 0.87 8.02
CA ASP A 200 -3.59 1.90 8.94
C ASP A 200 -4.59 2.85 8.31
N HIS A 201 -5.45 3.39 9.15
CA HIS A 201 -6.41 4.41 8.81
C HIS A 201 -6.40 5.47 9.91
N ASN A 202 -5.95 6.66 9.58
CA ASN A 202 -5.78 7.75 10.50
C ASN A 202 -6.53 9.00 10.02
N ARG A 203 -6.82 9.92 10.94
CA ARG A 203 -7.12 11.28 10.57
C ARG A 203 -5.81 12.02 10.32
N LEU A 204 -5.70 12.65 9.16
CA LEU A 204 -4.57 13.52 8.90
C LEU A 204 -4.72 14.81 9.74
N PRO A 205 -3.69 15.20 10.50
CA PRO A 205 -3.72 16.44 11.25
C PRO A 205 -3.81 17.64 10.30
N GLU A 206 -4.35 18.76 10.78
CA GLU A 206 -4.58 20.01 10.02
C GLU A 206 -3.31 20.63 9.40
N ALA A 207 -2.13 20.11 9.71
CA ALA A 207 -0.86 20.55 9.18
C ALA A 207 -0.58 19.89 7.81
N GLY A 208 -0.73 20.62 6.73
CA GLY A 208 -0.43 20.17 5.37
C GLY A 208 -1.52 20.56 4.37
N LEU A 209 -1.79 19.72 3.42
CA LEU A 209 -2.76 19.92 2.33
C LEU A 209 -4.23 20.14 2.81
N LEU A 210 -4.51 19.96 4.09
CA LEU A 210 -5.85 19.94 4.67
C LEU A 210 -6.16 21.11 5.59
N LYS A 211 -5.43 22.22 5.52
CA LYS A 211 -5.70 23.44 6.34
C LYS A 211 -7.14 23.94 6.28
N ASN A 212 -7.93 23.54 5.30
CA ASN A 212 -9.30 23.95 5.08
C ASN A 212 -10.34 22.84 5.33
N PHE A 213 -9.91 21.66 5.77
CA PHE A 213 -10.82 20.53 5.94
C PHE A 213 -11.39 20.53 7.37
N LYS A 214 -12.36 21.37 7.59
CA LYS A 214 -13.24 21.36 8.76
C LYS A 214 -14.59 20.76 8.34
N ASP A 215 -14.61 19.48 7.98
CA ASP A 215 -15.90 18.81 7.85
C ASP A 215 -16.26 18.22 9.23
N PRO A 216 -17.21 18.83 9.97
CA PRO A 216 -17.69 18.26 11.22
C PRO A 216 -18.50 16.98 10.98
N ASN A 217 -18.89 16.71 9.73
CA ASN A 217 -19.65 15.54 9.31
C ASN A 217 -18.77 14.45 8.69
N MET A 218 -17.45 14.50 8.88
CA MET A 218 -16.55 13.43 8.46
C MET A 218 -16.99 12.14 9.16
N GLY A 219 -17.83 11.38 8.45
CA GLY A 219 -18.36 10.12 8.94
C GLY A 219 -17.27 9.06 9.10
N PRO A 220 -17.54 7.99 9.81
CA PRO A 220 -16.65 6.85 9.94
C PRO A 220 -16.64 6.04 8.63
N GLU A 221 -16.08 6.61 7.56
CA GLU A 221 -15.90 5.89 6.31
C GLU A 221 -14.72 4.92 6.48
N PRO A 222 -14.92 3.60 6.40
CA PRO A 222 -13.85 2.65 6.63
C PRO A 222 -12.94 2.48 5.41
N MET A 223 -11.65 2.32 5.63
CA MET A 223 -10.79 1.64 4.69
C MET A 223 -11.13 0.15 4.74
N ARG A 224 -11.38 -0.49 3.60
CA ARG A 224 -11.73 -1.91 3.52
C ARG A 224 -10.65 -2.70 2.80
N VAL A 225 -10.37 -3.90 3.32
CA VAL A 225 -9.39 -4.82 2.75
C VAL A 225 -10.05 -6.19 2.60
N ASP A 226 -10.07 -6.69 1.37
CA ASP A 226 -10.68 -7.97 1.02
C ASP A 226 -9.75 -9.13 1.35
N TRP A 227 -8.47 -8.99 1.00
CA TRP A 227 -7.42 -9.95 1.33
C TRP A 227 -6.03 -9.33 1.30
N VAL A 228 -5.07 -10.02 1.91
CA VAL A 228 -3.63 -9.76 1.83
C VAL A 228 -2.89 -11.05 1.52
N LYS A 229 -1.93 -11.00 0.58
CA LYS A 229 -1.13 -12.15 0.11
C LYS A 229 0.34 -11.80 0.03
N VAL A 230 1.21 -12.73 0.43
CA VAL A 230 2.66 -12.59 0.33
C VAL A 230 3.24 -13.76 -0.45
N TYR A 231 4.14 -13.45 -1.35
CA TYR A 231 4.80 -14.41 -2.24
C TYR A 231 6.32 -14.28 -2.11
N GLN A 232 7.01 -15.44 -2.13
CA GLN A 232 8.47 -15.56 -2.11
C GLN A 232 8.98 -16.58 -3.13
#